data_a3141ba3f4a203dee304819e0dd7b5ab
#
_entry.id   a3141ba3f4a203dee304819e0dd7b5ab
#
_cell.length_a   1.000
_cell.length_b   1.000
_cell.length_c   1.000
_cell.angle_alpha   90.00
_cell.angle_beta   90.00
_cell.angle_gamma   90.00
#
_symmetry.space_group_name_H-M   'P 1'
#
loop_
_entity.id
_entity.type
_entity.pdbx_description
1 polymer ?
#
loop_
_entity_poly.entity_id
_entity_poly.type
_entity_poly.pdbx_seq_one_letter_code
_entity_poly.pdbx_strand_id
1 'polypeptide(L)'
;MKLDWEKFKDVVHYVVDKASSNPSVLGAIKLNKVLWYSDAIHYMVTGESITGETYVKRQFGPVPKHVLGAIDELVKDGKILRGKVDHFGHMKNEYIVIQEASKDKFTAEELDLVDTAYEHVCLNHTAMSVSEETHGVIWQLAELGEEIPLSTAFASSVGEITENDLTWAENNLKKAA
;
A
#
# COMPACT_ATOMS: atom_id res chain seq x y z
N MET A 1 -5.41 2.17 -14.93
CA MET A 1 -6.46 3.04 -14.32
C MET A 1 -5.89 4.43 -14.07
N LYS A 2 -6.70 5.48 -14.05
CA LYS A 2 -6.25 6.86 -13.75
C LYS A 2 -6.41 7.10 -12.25
N LEU A 3 -5.43 7.77 -11.63
CA LEU A 3 -5.48 8.17 -10.22
C LEU A 3 -6.75 8.97 -9.91
N ASP A 4 -7.54 8.51 -8.96
CA ASP A 4 -8.59 9.28 -8.29
C ASP A 4 -7.95 9.99 -7.09
N TRP A 5 -7.53 11.25 -7.30
CA TRP A 5 -6.80 12.02 -6.29
C TRP A 5 -7.59 12.22 -4.99
N GLU A 6 -8.89 12.51 -5.10
CA GLU A 6 -9.72 12.74 -3.92
C GLU A 6 -9.94 11.44 -3.14
N LYS A 7 -10.20 10.34 -3.84
CA LYS A 7 -10.34 9.03 -3.19
C LYS A 7 -9.02 8.57 -2.56
N PHE A 8 -7.89 8.81 -3.23
CA PHE A 8 -6.57 8.51 -2.66
C PHE A 8 -6.30 9.27 -1.36
N LYS A 9 -6.60 10.59 -1.32
CA LYS A 9 -6.50 11.38 -0.08
C LYS A 9 -7.40 10.83 1.02
N ASP A 10 -8.63 10.45 0.67
CA ASP A 10 -9.57 9.90 1.63
C ASP A 10 -9.09 8.54 2.19
N VAL A 11 -8.45 7.66 1.38
CA VAL A 11 -7.80 6.43 1.88
C VAL A 11 -6.67 6.76 2.84
N VAL A 12 -5.78 7.71 2.48
CA VAL A 12 -4.69 8.13 3.37
C VAL A 12 -5.23 8.65 4.69
N HIS A 13 -6.28 9.50 4.65
CA HIS A 13 -6.93 10.04 5.83
C HIS A 13 -7.56 8.93 6.68
N TYR A 14 -8.27 7.99 6.06
CA TYR A 14 -8.90 6.87 6.74
C TYR A 14 -7.88 5.97 7.46
N VAL A 15 -6.74 5.68 6.84
CA VAL A 15 -5.67 4.90 7.47
C VAL A 15 -5.08 5.62 8.68
N VAL A 16 -4.92 6.95 8.62
CA VAL A 16 -4.47 7.75 9.77
C VAL A 16 -5.52 7.74 10.88
N ASP A 17 -6.80 7.87 10.53
CA ASP A 17 -7.91 7.83 11.48
C ASP A 17 -8.02 6.48 12.21
N LYS A 18 -7.82 5.37 11.50
CA LYS A 18 -7.75 4.03 12.11
C LYS A 18 -6.67 3.92 13.20
N ALA A 19 -5.59 4.66 13.07
CA ALA A 19 -4.52 4.69 14.06
C ALA A 19 -4.77 5.68 15.22
N SER A 20 -5.91 6.38 15.25
CA SER A 20 -6.21 7.46 16.20
C SER A 20 -6.04 7.08 17.68
N SER A 21 -6.42 5.85 18.06
CA SER A 21 -6.27 5.33 19.41
C SER A 21 -4.82 5.05 19.83
N ASN A 22 -3.94 4.80 18.87
CA ASN A 22 -2.50 4.59 19.10
C ASN A 22 -1.68 5.03 17.86
N PRO A 23 -1.44 6.34 17.68
CA PRO A 23 -0.70 6.86 16.52
C PRO A 23 0.70 6.26 16.34
N SER A 24 1.29 5.76 17.44
CA SER A 24 2.63 5.18 17.42
C SER A 24 2.75 3.88 16.60
N VAL A 25 1.65 3.19 16.31
CA VAL A 25 1.68 1.97 15.47
C VAL A 25 1.87 2.30 14.00
N LEU A 26 1.47 3.51 13.56
CA LEU A 26 1.59 3.98 12.19
C LEU A 26 2.81 4.88 12.04
N GLY A 27 3.55 4.72 10.99
CA GLY A 27 4.63 5.61 10.56
C GLY A 27 4.68 5.59 9.05
N ALA A 28 5.56 6.37 8.43
CA ALA A 28 5.59 6.48 6.98
C ALA A 28 5.74 5.12 6.27
N ILE A 29 6.58 4.21 6.80
CA ILE A 29 6.76 2.89 6.21
C ILE A 29 5.45 2.11 6.24
N LYS A 30 4.83 1.99 7.41
CA LYS A 30 3.59 1.23 7.57
C LYS A 30 2.42 1.86 6.81
N LEU A 31 2.29 3.20 6.79
CA LEU A 31 1.29 3.89 5.97
C LEU A 31 1.41 3.47 4.50
N ASN A 32 2.62 3.55 3.93
CA ASN A 32 2.85 3.16 2.54
C ASN A 32 2.49 1.68 2.28
N LYS A 33 2.73 0.79 3.25
CA LYS A 33 2.39 -0.63 3.12
C LYS A 33 0.89 -0.89 3.21
N VAL A 34 0.17 -0.20 4.10
CA VAL A 34 -1.29 -0.31 4.13
C VAL A 34 -1.88 0.09 2.78
N LEU A 35 -1.43 1.22 2.23
CA LEU A 35 -1.90 1.69 0.91
C LEU A 35 -1.57 0.68 -0.20
N TRP A 36 -0.33 0.13 -0.20
CA TRP A 36 0.09 -0.89 -1.16
C TRP A 36 -0.78 -2.14 -1.09
N TYR A 37 -0.96 -2.72 0.10
CA TYR A 37 -1.76 -3.94 0.25
C TYR A 37 -3.23 -3.72 -0.05
N SER A 38 -3.82 -2.58 0.34
CA SER A 38 -5.21 -2.26 0.04
C SER A 38 -5.47 -2.26 -1.46
N ASP A 39 -4.67 -1.50 -2.22
CA ASP A 39 -4.79 -1.45 -3.68
C ASP A 39 -4.46 -2.79 -4.34
N ALA A 40 -3.45 -3.51 -3.85
CA ALA A 40 -3.03 -4.78 -4.42
C ALA A 40 -4.07 -5.90 -4.21
N ILE A 41 -4.64 -6.02 -3.02
CA ILE A 41 -5.67 -7.01 -2.74
C ILE A 41 -6.93 -6.70 -3.55
N HIS A 42 -7.34 -5.43 -3.61
CA HIS A 42 -8.49 -5.04 -4.42
C HIS A 42 -8.26 -5.34 -5.91
N TYR A 43 -7.05 -5.04 -6.41
CA TYR A 43 -6.66 -5.36 -7.79
C TYR A 43 -6.71 -6.87 -8.07
N MET A 44 -6.26 -7.70 -7.15
CA MET A 44 -6.31 -9.17 -7.31
C MET A 44 -7.74 -9.71 -7.40
N VAL A 45 -8.68 -9.10 -6.68
CA VAL A 45 -10.08 -9.56 -6.63
C VAL A 45 -10.90 -9.02 -7.80
N THR A 46 -10.68 -7.75 -8.17
CA THR A 46 -11.55 -7.03 -9.11
C THR A 46 -10.90 -6.71 -10.47
N GLY A 47 -9.56 -6.78 -10.56
CA GLY A 47 -8.77 -6.29 -11.71
C GLY A 47 -8.52 -4.79 -11.68
N GLU A 48 -8.99 -4.07 -10.65
CA GLU A 48 -8.84 -2.62 -10.50
C GLU A 48 -8.30 -2.29 -9.10
N SER A 49 -7.56 -1.18 -8.93
CA SER A 49 -7.17 -0.70 -7.61
C SER A 49 -8.25 0.22 -7.02
N ILE A 50 -8.25 0.42 -5.70
CA ILE A 50 -9.19 1.33 -5.03
C ILE A 50 -8.99 2.77 -5.50
N THR A 51 -7.70 3.16 -5.68
CA THR A 51 -7.33 4.58 -5.84
C THR A 51 -6.80 4.93 -7.23
N GLY A 52 -6.38 3.97 -8.01
CA GLY A 52 -5.65 4.22 -9.27
C GLY A 52 -4.22 4.76 -9.07
N GLU A 53 -3.68 4.66 -7.85
CA GLU A 53 -2.33 5.15 -7.54
C GLU A 53 -1.26 4.26 -8.18
N THR A 54 -0.14 4.89 -8.52
CA THR A 54 1.06 4.25 -9.03
C THR A 54 2.07 4.06 -7.90
N TYR A 55 2.62 2.86 -7.79
CA TYR A 55 3.61 2.53 -6.78
C TYR A 55 5.01 2.45 -7.39
N VAL A 56 6.00 2.99 -6.66
CA VAL A 56 7.39 3.02 -7.12
C VAL A 56 8.32 2.36 -6.10
N LYS A 57 9.42 1.77 -6.59
CA LYS A 57 10.47 1.23 -5.71
C LYS A 57 11.10 2.32 -4.87
N ARG A 58 11.14 2.11 -3.55
CA ARG A 58 11.93 2.88 -2.58
C ARG A 58 12.70 1.91 -1.68
N GLN A 59 13.60 2.46 -0.87
CA GLN A 59 14.50 1.67 0.00
C GLN A 59 13.77 0.63 0.87
N PHE A 60 12.57 0.95 1.34
CA PHE A 60 11.78 0.09 2.24
C PHE A 60 10.57 -0.55 1.54
N GLY A 61 10.65 -0.77 0.22
CA GLY A 61 9.63 -1.41 -0.58
C GLY A 61 8.79 -0.46 -1.44
N PRO A 62 7.65 -0.91 -1.99
CA PRO A 62 6.76 -0.08 -2.78
C PRO A 62 6.19 1.09 -1.99
N VAL A 63 6.16 2.27 -2.63
CA VAL A 63 5.64 3.53 -2.04
C VAL A 63 4.72 4.20 -3.06
N PRO A 64 3.53 4.68 -2.65
CA PRO A 64 2.66 5.45 -3.52
C PRO A 64 3.37 6.72 -4.00
N LYS A 65 3.36 6.96 -5.30
CA LYS A 65 4.09 8.06 -5.93
C LYS A 65 3.67 9.44 -5.39
N HIS A 66 2.40 9.59 -5.05
CA HIS A 66 1.82 10.87 -4.65
C HIS A 66 1.50 11.00 -3.15
N VAL A 67 1.91 10.05 -2.31
CA VAL A 67 1.55 10.02 -0.88
C VAL A 67 1.96 11.28 -0.11
N LEU A 68 3.14 11.86 -0.41
CA LEU A 68 3.58 13.08 0.27
C LEU A 68 2.66 14.26 -0.05
N GLY A 69 2.24 14.42 -1.31
CA GLY A 69 1.29 15.45 -1.72
C GLY A 69 -0.07 15.30 -1.01
N ALA A 70 -0.57 14.06 -0.91
CA ALA A 70 -1.82 13.78 -0.19
C ALA A 70 -1.72 14.15 1.30
N ILE A 71 -0.60 13.77 1.96
CA ILE A 71 -0.34 14.13 3.36
C ILE A 71 -0.25 15.66 3.52
N ASP A 72 0.46 16.36 2.63
CA ASP A 72 0.63 17.81 2.71
C ASP A 72 -0.71 18.54 2.53
N GLU A 73 -1.59 18.09 1.65
CA GLU A 73 -2.95 18.63 1.52
C GLU A 73 -3.80 18.36 2.76
N LEU A 74 -3.79 17.13 3.30
CA LEU A 74 -4.53 16.80 4.51
C LEU A 74 -4.08 17.63 5.72
N VAL A 75 -2.78 17.91 5.84
CA VAL A 75 -2.24 18.81 6.87
C VAL A 75 -2.70 20.25 6.65
N LYS A 76 -2.62 20.74 5.41
CA LYS A 76 -3.06 22.11 5.05
C LYS A 76 -4.55 22.31 5.32
N ASP A 77 -5.36 21.28 5.06
CA ASP A 77 -6.81 21.30 5.27
C ASP A 77 -7.19 21.10 6.77
N GLY A 78 -6.20 20.94 7.67
CA GLY A 78 -6.43 20.73 9.10
C GLY A 78 -7.09 19.39 9.44
N LYS A 79 -6.99 18.41 8.57
CA LYS A 79 -7.56 17.06 8.79
C LYS A 79 -6.64 16.17 9.62
N ILE A 80 -5.32 16.31 9.42
CA ILE A 80 -4.31 15.58 10.17
C ILE A 80 -3.17 16.51 10.61
N LEU A 81 -2.40 16.11 11.63
CA LEU A 81 -1.08 16.67 11.93
C LEU A 81 0.00 15.66 11.55
N ARG A 82 1.12 16.19 11.06
CA ARG A 82 2.34 15.41 10.84
C ARG A 82 3.45 15.94 11.72
N GLY A 83 3.99 15.07 12.57
CA GLY A 83 5.12 15.35 13.43
C GLY A 83 6.26 14.36 13.24
N LYS A 84 7.35 14.59 13.97
CA LYS A 84 8.44 13.64 14.12
C LYS A 84 8.61 13.34 15.60
N VAL A 85 8.70 12.06 15.93
CA VAL A 85 8.92 11.58 17.30
C VAL A 85 10.18 10.72 17.33
N ASP A 86 10.89 10.75 18.46
CA ASP A 86 11.97 9.79 18.68
C ASP A 86 11.39 8.40 18.96
N HIS A 87 11.91 7.42 18.29
CA HIS A 87 11.53 6.02 18.45
C HIS A 87 12.80 5.19 18.55
N PHE A 88 13.24 4.89 19.75
CA PHE A 88 14.47 4.17 20.04
C PHE A 88 15.72 4.78 19.36
N GLY A 89 15.88 6.10 19.43
CA GLY A 89 17.00 6.83 18.84
C GLY A 89 16.88 7.12 17.34
N HIS A 90 15.73 6.81 16.72
CA HIS A 90 15.44 7.09 15.31
C HIS A 90 14.24 8.03 15.17
N MET A 91 14.39 9.06 14.35
CA MET A 91 13.27 9.98 14.05
C MET A 91 12.26 9.30 13.16
N LYS A 92 11.04 9.12 13.66
CA LYS A 92 9.90 8.51 12.96
C LYS A 92 8.84 9.57 12.67
N ASN A 93 8.25 9.55 11.48
CA ASN A 93 7.04 10.32 11.22
C ASN A 93 5.88 9.74 12.04
N GLU A 94 5.10 10.63 12.63
CA GLU A 94 3.85 10.31 13.30
C GLU A 94 2.74 11.16 12.72
N TYR A 95 1.55 10.56 12.59
CA TYR A 95 0.36 11.19 12.04
C TYR A 95 -0.74 11.17 13.11
N ILE A 96 -1.37 12.32 13.35
CA ILE A 96 -2.46 12.46 14.32
C ILE A 96 -3.68 12.96 13.57
N VAL A 97 -4.79 12.26 13.67
CA VAL A 97 -6.06 12.70 13.10
C VAL A 97 -6.63 13.87 13.91
N ILE A 98 -7.13 14.87 13.23
CA ILE A 98 -7.79 16.06 13.82
C ILE A 98 -9.29 16.03 13.53
N GLN A 99 -9.67 15.54 12.34
CA GLN A 99 -11.05 15.36 11.91
C GLN A 99 -11.24 13.91 11.49
N GLU A 100 -12.38 13.33 11.85
CA GLU A 100 -12.75 11.97 11.43
C GLU A 100 -12.75 11.87 9.88
N ALA A 101 -12.27 10.76 9.37
CA ALA A 101 -12.22 10.54 7.93
C ALA A 101 -13.62 10.25 7.36
N SER A 102 -13.97 10.91 6.24
CA SER A 102 -15.19 10.55 5.48
C SER A 102 -15.05 9.17 4.87
N LYS A 103 -16.15 8.44 4.86
CA LYS A 103 -16.30 7.12 4.23
C LYS A 103 -17.19 7.14 3.00
N ASP A 104 -17.66 8.31 2.58
CA ASP A 104 -18.73 8.48 1.59
C ASP A 104 -18.35 7.99 0.18
N LYS A 105 -17.05 7.95 -0.13
CA LYS A 105 -16.54 7.52 -1.45
C LYS A 105 -16.16 6.03 -1.51
N PHE A 106 -16.35 5.31 -0.41
CA PHE A 106 -15.95 3.90 -0.33
C PHE A 106 -17.17 2.98 -0.36
N THR A 107 -17.01 1.83 -0.99
CA THR A 107 -17.90 0.70 -0.75
C THR A 107 -17.55 0.02 0.58
N ALA A 108 -18.46 -0.81 1.09
CA ALA A 108 -18.19 -1.57 2.31
C ALA A 108 -17.00 -2.55 2.11
N GLU A 109 -16.90 -3.14 0.93
CA GLU A 109 -15.84 -4.07 0.55
C GLU A 109 -14.48 -3.36 0.50
N GLU A 110 -14.41 -2.14 -0.05
CA GLU A 110 -13.17 -1.36 -0.09
C GLU A 110 -12.70 -1.00 1.33
N LEU A 111 -13.61 -0.61 2.22
CA LEU A 111 -13.26 -0.34 3.63
C LEU A 111 -12.75 -1.60 4.33
N ASP A 112 -13.40 -2.75 4.13
CA ASP A 112 -13.00 -4.04 4.71
C ASP A 112 -11.59 -4.44 4.25
N LEU A 113 -11.26 -4.20 2.98
CA LEU A 113 -9.90 -4.45 2.45
C LEU A 113 -8.86 -3.52 3.05
N VAL A 114 -9.17 -2.23 3.21
CA VAL A 114 -8.26 -1.28 3.89
C VAL A 114 -8.07 -1.67 5.35
N ASP A 115 -9.12 -2.10 6.03
CA ASP A 115 -9.09 -2.58 7.41
C ASP A 115 -8.22 -3.83 7.55
N THR A 116 -8.40 -4.80 6.66
CA THR A 116 -7.59 -6.03 6.59
C THR A 116 -6.11 -5.70 6.37
N ALA A 117 -5.80 -4.80 5.42
CA ALA A 117 -4.43 -4.36 5.17
C ALA A 117 -3.84 -3.62 6.39
N TYR A 118 -4.64 -2.79 7.06
CA TYR A 118 -4.21 -2.09 8.28
C TYR A 118 -3.88 -3.10 9.40
N GLU A 119 -4.75 -4.07 9.67
CA GLU A 119 -4.52 -5.09 10.68
C GLU A 119 -3.24 -5.89 10.38
N HIS A 120 -3.10 -6.38 9.15
CA HIS A 120 -1.90 -7.08 8.72
C HIS A 120 -0.64 -6.26 8.99
N VAL A 121 -0.59 -5.04 8.48
CA VAL A 121 0.61 -4.19 8.54
C VAL A 121 0.87 -3.62 9.93
N CYS A 122 -0.18 -3.10 10.59
CA CYS A 122 0.01 -2.31 11.82
C CYS A 122 -0.01 -3.16 13.08
N LEU A 123 -0.79 -4.25 13.11
CA LEU A 123 -0.96 -5.08 14.31
C LEU A 123 -0.08 -6.32 14.27
N ASN A 124 0.16 -6.92 13.09
CA ASN A 124 0.87 -8.19 12.98
C ASN A 124 2.36 -8.04 12.61
N HIS A 125 2.77 -6.87 12.11
CA HIS A 125 4.14 -6.64 11.66
C HIS A 125 4.82 -5.44 12.34
N THR A 126 6.15 -5.50 12.44
CA THR A 126 7.01 -4.33 12.62
C THR A 126 7.22 -3.61 11.28
N ALA A 127 7.74 -2.38 11.29
CA ALA A 127 8.10 -1.69 10.05
C ALA A 127 9.18 -2.45 9.25
N MET A 128 10.09 -3.14 9.94
CA MET A 128 11.14 -3.95 9.32
C MET A 128 10.55 -5.20 8.65
N SER A 129 9.78 -6.01 9.38
CA SER A 129 9.26 -7.28 8.86
C SER A 129 8.30 -7.08 7.68
N VAL A 130 7.42 -6.06 7.71
CA VAL A 130 6.55 -5.77 6.57
C VAL A 130 7.32 -5.17 5.38
N SER A 131 8.46 -4.52 5.65
CA SER A 131 9.35 -4.08 4.58
C SER A 131 9.98 -5.27 3.87
N GLU A 132 10.52 -6.23 4.62
CA GLU A 132 11.11 -7.46 4.09
C GLU A 132 10.10 -8.30 3.29
N GLU A 133 8.87 -8.42 3.77
CA GLU A 133 7.79 -9.13 3.08
C GLU A 133 7.51 -8.55 1.68
N THR A 134 7.62 -7.23 1.52
CA THR A 134 7.40 -6.58 0.22
C THR A 134 8.64 -6.52 -0.68
N HIS A 135 9.78 -7.05 -0.25
CA HIS A 135 11.02 -7.12 -1.01
C HIS A 135 11.10 -8.39 -1.88
N GLY A 136 9.99 -8.76 -2.54
CA GLY A 136 9.97 -9.88 -3.48
C GLY A 136 10.86 -9.68 -4.71
N VAL A 137 10.96 -10.71 -5.56
CA VAL A 137 11.87 -10.74 -6.71
C VAL A 137 11.71 -9.52 -7.62
N ILE A 138 10.47 -9.11 -7.91
CA ILE A 138 10.21 -7.96 -8.79
C ILE A 138 10.74 -6.67 -8.17
N TRP A 139 10.54 -6.46 -6.85
CA TRP A 139 11.11 -5.30 -6.17
C TRP A 139 12.65 -5.32 -6.21
N GLN A 140 13.28 -6.49 -6.08
CA GLN A 140 14.74 -6.61 -6.14
C GLN A 140 15.29 -6.23 -7.52
N LEU A 141 14.62 -6.65 -8.59
CA LEU A 141 15.03 -6.41 -9.98
C LEU A 141 14.78 -4.99 -10.47
N ALA A 142 13.76 -4.30 -9.95
CA ALA A 142 13.44 -2.93 -10.34
C ALA A 142 14.55 -1.94 -9.93
N GLU A 143 14.61 -0.77 -10.57
CA GLU A 143 15.48 0.34 -10.18
C GLU A 143 14.79 1.30 -9.19
N LEU A 144 15.56 2.08 -8.42
CA LEU A 144 15.00 3.07 -7.50
C LEU A 144 14.16 4.11 -8.28
N GLY A 145 12.88 4.24 -7.92
CA GLY A 145 11.93 5.10 -8.58
C GLY A 145 11.17 4.44 -9.72
N GLU A 146 11.55 3.24 -10.13
CA GLU A 146 10.81 2.45 -11.12
C GLU A 146 9.45 2.01 -10.58
N GLU A 147 8.48 1.91 -11.46
CA GLU A 147 7.12 1.49 -11.12
C GLU A 147 7.08 0.00 -10.78
N ILE A 148 6.38 -0.31 -9.69
CA ILE A 148 6.09 -1.68 -9.26
C ILE A 148 4.60 -1.96 -9.54
N PRO A 149 4.28 -2.79 -10.53
CA PRO A 149 2.89 -3.11 -10.85
C PRO A 149 2.18 -3.84 -9.70
N LEU A 150 0.92 -3.49 -9.42
CA LEU A 150 0.12 -4.14 -8.38
C LEU A 150 -0.01 -5.66 -8.58
N SER A 151 -0.04 -6.11 -9.83
CA SER A 151 -0.06 -7.55 -10.17
C SER A 151 1.13 -8.33 -9.63
N THR A 152 2.20 -7.66 -9.22
CA THR A 152 3.42 -8.29 -8.69
C THR A 152 3.40 -8.44 -7.17
N ALA A 153 2.41 -7.87 -6.48
CA ALA A 153 2.35 -7.84 -5.01
C ALA A 153 2.43 -9.24 -4.38
N PHE A 154 1.87 -10.23 -5.05
CA PHE A 154 1.81 -11.62 -4.59
C PHE A 154 2.61 -12.58 -5.47
N ALA A 155 3.45 -12.06 -6.37
CA ALA A 155 4.24 -12.90 -7.29
C ALA A 155 5.17 -13.86 -6.54
N SER A 156 5.65 -13.50 -5.35
CA SER A 156 6.48 -14.35 -4.50
C SER A 156 5.69 -15.43 -3.74
N SER A 157 4.37 -15.32 -3.64
CA SER A 157 3.50 -16.34 -3.03
C SER A 157 3.00 -17.38 -4.03
N VAL A 158 3.15 -17.13 -5.33
CA VAL A 158 3.00 -18.13 -6.38
C VAL A 158 4.29 -18.96 -6.35
N GLY A 159 4.21 -20.25 -6.01
CA GLY A 159 5.38 -21.13 -5.89
C GLY A 159 6.31 -21.08 -7.12
N GLU A 160 7.48 -21.69 -7.02
CA GLU A 160 8.43 -21.74 -8.13
C GLU A 160 7.73 -22.22 -9.40
N ILE A 161 7.86 -21.42 -10.47
CA ILE A 161 7.34 -21.80 -11.80
C ILE A 161 8.12 -23.04 -12.22
N THR A 162 7.42 -24.17 -12.34
CA THR A 162 8.01 -25.43 -12.75
C THR A 162 8.08 -25.54 -14.28
N GLU A 163 8.93 -26.47 -14.79
CA GLU A 163 8.95 -26.77 -16.23
C GLU A 163 7.56 -27.23 -16.74
N ASN A 164 6.75 -27.86 -15.91
CA ASN A 164 5.38 -28.23 -16.25
C ASN A 164 4.47 -27.01 -16.46
N ASP A 165 4.64 -25.96 -15.64
CA ASP A 165 3.87 -24.71 -15.77
C ASP A 165 4.24 -23.98 -17.07
N LEU A 166 5.53 -23.94 -17.40
CA LEU A 166 6.01 -23.38 -18.66
C LEU A 166 5.46 -24.15 -19.87
N THR A 167 5.52 -25.48 -19.84
CA THR A 167 4.98 -26.35 -20.89
C THR A 167 3.47 -26.17 -21.03
N TRP A 168 2.74 -26.07 -19.92
CA TRP A 168 1.31 -25.79 -19.92
C TRP A 168 1.00 -24.43 -20.56
N ALA A 169 1.72 -23.37 -20.18
CA ALA A 169 1.54 -22.04 -20.73
C ALA A 169 1.82 -21.98 -22.24
N GLU A 170 2.91 -22.58 -22.71
CA GLU A 170 3.24 -22.66 -24.14
C GLU A 170 2.16 -23.38 -24.95
N ASN A 171 1.65 -24.50 -24.43
CA ASN A 171 0.60 -25.26 -25.10
C ASN A 171 -0.74 -24.52 -25.20
N ASN A 172 -1.05 -23.65 -24.22
CA ASN A 172 -2.27 -22.87 -24.25
C ASN A 172 -2.14 -21.61 -25.12
N LEU A 173 -0.97 -20.98 -25.17
CA LEU A 173 -0.70 -19.87 -26.08
C LEU A 173 -0.80 -20.33 -27.57
N LYS A 174 -0.31 -21.52 -27.89
CA LYS A 174 -0.43 -22.10 -29.25
C LYS A 174 -1.87 -22.43 -29.65
N LYS A 175 -2.78 -22.62 -28.71
CA LYS A 175 -4.22 -22.87 -28.97
C LYS A 175 -5.04 -21.58 -29.10
N ALA A 176 -4.53 -20.46 -28.63
CA ALA A 176 -5.19 -19.17 -28.66
C ALA A 176 -4.78 -18.29 -29.87
N ALA A 177 -3.78 -18.70 -30.61
CA ALA A 177 -3.31 -18.08 -31.85
C ALA A 177 -3.91 -18.78 -33.09
#